data_9192f397f22ce29f4f9a8107ead158f0
#
_entry.id   9192f397f22ce29f4f9a8107ead158f0
#
_cell.length_a   1.000
_cell.length_b   1.000
_cell.length_c   1.000
_cell.angle_alpha   90.00
_cell.angle_beta   90.00
_cell.angle_gamma   90.00
#
_symmetry.space_group_name_H-M   'P 1'
#
loop_
_entity.id
_entity.type
_entity.pdbx_description
1 polymer ?
#
loop_
_entity_poly.entity_id
_entity_poly.type
_entity_poly.pdbx_seq_one_letter_code
_entity_poly.pdbx_strand_id
1 'polypeptide(L)'
;MGLFDFFKKKETKEAPKPENENSSLALSMPMFKGGSYSLDKVLEDLKSHWGLEVSEISGDDEVATLTINGMMAAIAKMPAPIPSEDLESIFGYSYLWNNVEKEVPEHNSHAIVSILDKTKSQVEKFSLMTMINASILRTTPDAIGIYQGSQTLLLPKGLYIDFADFLLEGNLPVILWIYIGLIGSEEGKNSIYTFGMKDFGKKEIEIIDSRMSRGDLHDFILPVLNYILAYDVTLKNGETIGFSEEQKIKITESKAVYLDGNSLKLEL
;
A
#
# COMPACT_ATOMS: atom_id res chain seq x y z
N MET A 1 -1.12 -28.15 -1.24
CA MET A 1 -1.12 -27.68 0.15
C MET A 1 -0.54 -26.27 0.05
N GLY A 2 -1.38 -25.26 0.13
CA GLY A 2 -0.97 -23.89 -0.16
C GLY A 2 -0.25 -23.25 1.04
N LEU A 3 0.54 -22.23 0.76
CA LEU A 3 1.32 -21.42 1.73
C LEU A 3 0.46 -20.95 2.92
N PHE A 4 -0.84 -20.78 2.72
CA PHE A 4 -1.81 -20.31 3.72
C PHE A 4 -2.19 -21.35 4.81
N ASP A 5 -2.00 -22.65 4.57
CA ASP A 5 -2.37 -23.67 5.56
C ASP A 5 -1.37 -23.77 6.72
N PHE A 6 -0.14 -23.29 6.52
CA PHE A 6 0.93 -23.36 7.51
C PHE A 6 0.77 -22.34 8.65
N PHE A 7 0.13 -21.19 8.39
CA PHE A 7 -0.01 -20.10 9.36
C PHE A 7 -1.25 -20.22 10.28
N LYS A 8 -2.11 -21.20 10.08
CA LYS A 8 -3.39 -21.36 10.83
C LYS A 8 -3.27 -21.83 12.27
N LYS A 9 -2.07 -22.02 12.85
CA LYS A 9 -1.94 -22.61 14.19
C LYS A 9 -1.12 -21.75 15.14
N LYS A 10 -1.75 -20.69 15.69
CA LYS A 10 -1.51 -20.21 17.06
C LYS A 10 -2.65 -19.28 17.48
N GLU A 11 -3.58 -19.81 18.29
CA GLU A 11 -4.46 -18.95 19.08
C GLU A 11 -3.62 -18.20 20.10
N THR A 12 -3.54 -16.89 19.98
CA THR A 12 -2.96 -15.99 20.96
C THR A 12 -4.07 -15.24 21.68
N LYS A 13 -4.06 -15.31 23.00
CA LYS A 13 -4.91 -14.53 23.90
C LYS A 13 -4.74 -13.04 23.62
N GLU A 14 -5.85 -12.32 23.50
CA GLU A 14 -5.89 -10.87 23.36
C GLU A 14 -5.09 -10.18 24.47
N ALA A 15 -4.02 -9.50 24.07
CA ALA A 15 -3.40 -8.47 24.88
C ALA A 15 -4.17 -7.15 24.70
N PRO A 16 -4.24 -6.27 25.72
CA PRO A 16 -4.93 -4.99 25.58
C PRO A 16 -4.28 -4.18 24.44
N LYS A 17 -5.13 -3.69 23.53
CA LYS A 17 -4.69 -2.82 22.42
C LYS A 17 -4.05 -1.56 23.01
N PRO A 18 -2.81 -1.20 22.63
CA PRO A 18 -2.29 0.11 22.96
C PRO A 18 -3.15 1.15 22.22
N GLU A 19 -3.58 2.19 22.91
CA GLU A 19 -4.19 3.37 22.31
C GLU A 19 -3.16 4.01 21.38
N ASN A 20 -3.28 3.75 20.08
CA ASN A 20 -2.43 4.34 19.06
C ASN A 20 -2.90 5.79 18.81
N GLU A 21 -2.22 6.76 19.41
CA GLU A 21 -2.43 8.19 19.14
C GLU A 21 -2.00 8.62 17.72
N ASN A 22 -1.49 7.73 16.88
CA ASN A 22 -1.09 7.98 15.50
C ASN A 22 -1.84 7.07 14.52
N SER A 23 -3.16 7.25 14.39
CA SER A 23 -3.82 6.72 13.21
C SER A 23 -3.47 7.63 12.02
N SER A 24 -2.49 7.25 11.22
CA SER A 24 -2.19 7.94 9.96
C SER A 24 -3.46 7.97 9.10
N LEU A 25 -3.73 9.11 8.51
CA LEU A 25 -4.82 9.28 7.57
C LEU A 25 -4.48 8.48 6.31
N ALA A 26 -5.32 7.53 5.91
CA ALA A 26 -5.17 6.88 4.62
C ALA A 26 -5.58 7.87 3.53
N LEU A 27 -4.59 8.30 2.72
CA LEU A 27 -4.74 9.32 1.71
C LEU A 27 -4.01 8.93 0.42
N SER A 28 -4.66 9.17 -0.71
CA SER A 28 -4.11 8.93 -2.04
C SER A 28 -4.61 9.96 -3.04
N MET A 29 -3.90 10.11 -4.16
CA MET A 29 -4.21 11.09 -5.19
C MET A 29 -4.24 10.43 -6.58
N PRO A 30 -5.43 10.03 -7.08
CA PRO A 30 -5.63 9.68 -8.49
C PRO A 30 -5.31 10.86 -9.40
N MET A 31 -4.51 10.64 -10.46
CA MET A 31 -4.05 11.66 -11.41
C MET A 31 -4.73 11.52 -12.77
N PHE A 32 -5.06 12.65 -13.41
CA PHE A 32 -5.79 12.70 -14.67
C PHE A 32 -5.07 13.59 -15.70
N LYS A 33 -5.05 13.18 -16.98
CA LYS A 33 -4.50 13.98 -18.12
C LYS A 33 -5.52 14.98 -18.68
N GLY A 34 -6.79 14.74 -18.48
CA GLY A 34 -7.88 15.59 -18.92
C GLY A 34 -9.19 15.23 -18.22
N GLY A 35 -9.93 16.21 -17.80
CA GLY A 35 -11.18 15.96 -17.08
C GLY A 35 -10.99 15.53 -15.64
N SER A 36 -11.92 14.73 -15.15
CA SER A 36 -11.99 14.24 -13.78
C SER A 36 -12.83 12.96 -13.72
N TYR A 37 -12.92 12.34 -12.56
CA TYR A 37 -13.86 11.26 -12.31
C TYR A 37 -15.32 11.76 -12.35
N SER A 38 -16.25 10.83 -12.52
CA SER A 38 -17.67 11.02 -12.29
C SER A 38 -18.08 10.25 -11.03
N LEU A 39 -18.64 10.91 -10.06
CA LEU A 39 -19.07 10.30 -8.81
C LEU A 39 -20.05 9.16 -9.05
N ASP A 40 -21.07 9.38 -9.91
CA ASP A 40 -22.07 8.36 -10.24
C ASP A 40 -21.44 7.07 -10.79
N LYS A 41 -20.44 7.17 -11.70
CA LYS A 41 -19.74 6.02 -12.26
C LYS A 41 -18.90 5.30 -11.20
N VAL A 42 -18.25 6.04 -10.32
CA VAL A 42 -17.49 5.47 -9.19
C VAL A 42 -18.42 4.72 -8.25
N LEU A 43 -19.57 5.30 -7.91
CA LEU A 43 -20.57 4.67 -7.07
C LEU A 43 -21.17 3.41 -7.69
N GLU A 44 -21.39 3.41 -9.00
CA GLU A 44 -21.83 2.22 -9.75
C GLU A 44 -20.78 1.11 -9.70
N ASP A 45 -19.49 1.44 -9.92
CA ASP A 45 -18.40 0.46 -9.88
C ASP A 45 -18.18 -0.09 -8.46
N LEU A 46 -18.26 0.76 -7.43
CA LEU A 46 -18.18 0.32 -6.03
C LEU A 46 -19.25 -0.71 -5.67
N LYS A 47 -20.46 -0.55 -6.22
CA LYS A 47 -21.57 -1.47 -5.99
C LYS A 47 -21.48 -2.72 -6.87
N SER A 48 -21.22 -2.56 -8.17
CA SER A 48 -21.31 -3.64 -9.15
C SER A 48 -20.07 -4.54 -9.18
N HIS A 49 -18.87 -3.95 -9.08
CA HIS A 49 -17.61 -4.70 -9.11
C HIS A 49 -17.19 -5.19 -7.72
N TRP A 50 -17.25 -4.30 -6.71
CA TRP A 50 -16.80 -4.61 -5.36
C TRP A 50 -17.88 -5.15 -4.44
N GLY A 51 -19.16 -5.04 -4.80
CA GLY A 51 -20.28 -5.47 -3.96
C GLY A 51 -20.44 -4.66 -2.68
N LEU A 52 -19.96 -3.41 -2.66
CA LEU A 52 -19.97 -2.58 -1.45
C LEU A 52 -21.31 -1.89 -1.26
N GLU A 53 -21.73 -1.78 0.00
CA GLU A 53 -22.88 -0.95 0.40
C GLU A 53 -22.42 0.51 0.53
N VAL A 54 -23.03 1.38 -0.28
CA VAL A 54 -22.75 2.83 -0.26
C VAL A 54 -24.00 3.56 0.23
N SER A 55 -23.85 4.32 1.28
CA SER A 55 -24.92 5.11 1.94
C SER A 55 -24.43 6.52 2.29
N GLU A 56 -25.33 7.34 2.81
CA GLU A 56 -25.03 8.69 3.30
C GLU A 56 -24.20 9.53 2.34
N ILE A 57 -24.56 9.49 1.04
CA ILE A 57 -23.87 10.25 0.00
C ILE A 57 -24.23 11.73 0.16
N SER A 58 -23.23 12.60 0.29
CA SER A 58 -23.38 14.04 0.34
C SER A 58 -22.34 14.73 -0.53
N GLY A 59 -22.75 15.71 -1.32
CA GLY A 59 -21.88 16.42 -2.26
C GLY A 59 -22.09 15.98 -3.71
N ASP A 60 -21.09 16.25 -4.53
CA ASP A 60 -21.10 16.05 -5.99
C ASP A 60 -19.70 15.66 -6.51
N ASP A 61 -19.46 15.81 -7.83
CA ASP A 61 -18.17 15.51 -8.47
C ASP A 61 -17.00 16.40 -7.97
N GLU A 62 -17.29 17.57 -7.38
CA GLU A 62 -16.25 18.46 -6.86
C GLU A 62 -15.76 18.01 -5.47
N VAL A 63 -16.72 17.74 -4.58
CA VAL A 63 -16.42 17.21 -3.23
C VAL A 63 -17.57 16.33 -2.77
N ALA A 64 -17.25 15.09 -2.43
CA ALA A 64 -18.22 14.14 -1.89
C ALA A 64 -17.73 13.52 -0.60
N THR A 65 -18.68 13.26 0.32
CA THR A 65 -18.49 12.36 1.46
C THR A 65 -19.42 11.17 1.31
N LEU A 66 -18.94 10.00 1.64
CA LEU A 66 -19.61 8.72 1.45
C LEU A 66 -19.45 7.87 2.71
N THR A 67 -20.48 7.14 3.08
CA THR A 67 -20.36 6.02 4.03
C THR A 67 -20.38 4.72 3.23
N ILE A 68 -19.28 3.96 3.26
CA ILE A 68 -19.10 2.72 2.51
C ILE A 68 -18.83 1.59 3.50
N ASN A 69 -19.71 0.59 3.56
CA ASN A 69 -19.66 -0.50 4.55
C ASN A 69 -19.44 0.03 6.00
N GLY A 70 -20.08 1.16 6.32
CA GLY A 70 -19.98 1.82 7.62
C GLY A 70 -18.70 2.66 7.84
N MET A 71 -17.80 2.78 6.87
CA MET A 71 -16.63 3.66 6.93
C MET A 71 -16.86 4.97 6.18
N MET A 72 -16.48 6.08 6.78
CA MET A 72 -16.55 7.39 6.13
C MET A 72 -15.34 7.61 5.22
N ALA A 73 -15.62 7.93 3.96
CA ALA A 73 -14.64 8.34 2.96
C ALA A 73 -14.97 9.72 2.41
N ALA A 74 -13.96 10.44 1.96
CA ALA A 74 -14.12 11.69 1.22
C ALA A 74 -13.33 11.63 -0.10
N ILE A 75 -13.91 12.20 -1.14
CA ILE A 75 -13.28 12.37 -2.46
C ILE A 75 -13.42 13.85 -2.82
N ALA A 76 -12.30 14.50 -3.14
CA ALA A 76 -12.28 15.90 -3.54
C ALA A 76 -11.53 16.06 -4.86
N LYS A 77 -12.13 16.73 -5.83
CA LYS A 77 -11.49 17.07 -7.10
C LYS A 77 -10.57 18.26 -6.92
N MET A 78 -9.39 18.16 -7.49
CA MET A 78 -8.39 19.22 -7.52
C MET A 78 -8.13 19.60 -8.99
N PRO A 79 -8.60 20.79 -9.46
CA PRO A 79 -8.46 21.22 -10.87
C PRO A 79 -7.06 21.79 -11.14
N ALA A 80 -6.03 21.17 -10.61
CA ALA A 80 -4.62 21.51 -10.77
C ALA A 80 -3.78 20.25 -10.70
N PRO A 81 -2.59 20.23 -11.33
CA PRO A 81 -1.65 19.13 -11.11
C PRO A 81 -1.12 19.12 -9.68
N ILE A 82 -0.65 17.95 -9.25
CA ILE A 82 0.19 17.83 -8.05
C ILE A 82 1.49 18.59 -8.32
N PRO A 83 2.03 19.35 -7.35
CA PRO A 83 3.28 20.07 -7.54
C PRO A 83 4.42 19.16 -8.04
N SER A 84 5.13 19.59 -9.08
CA SER A 84 6.18 18.77 -9.72
C SER A 84 7.31 18.43 -8.75
N GLU A 85 7.64 19.32 -7.85
CA GLU A 85 8.65 19.13 -6.79
C GLU A 85 8.35 17.93 -5.87
N ASP A 86 7.06 17.66 -5.63
CA ASP A 86 6.65 16.50 -4.81
C ASP A 86 6.82 15.17 -5.57
N LEU A 87 6.69 15.21 -6.90
CA LEU A 87 6.70 14.01 -7.74
C LEU A 87 8.09 13.68 -8.30
N GLU A 88 8.83 14.69 -8.79
CA GLU A 88 10.14 14.50 -9.42
C GLU A 88 11.16 13.88 -8.47
N SER A 89 11.07 14.22 -7.17
CA SER A 89 11.95 13.68 -6.13
C SER A 89 11.85 12.15 -5.97
N ILE A 90 10.73 11.55 -6.43
CA ILE A 90 10.45 10.13 -6.25
C ILE A 90 10.47 9.31 -7.55
N PHE A 91 10.68 9.93 -8.71
CA PHE A 91 10.75 9.21 -9.99
C PHE A 91 11.81 8.11 -9.98
N GLY A 92 12.98 8.38 -9.42
CA GLY A 92 14.06 7.40 -9.30
C GLY A 92 13.73 6.17 -8.46
N TYR A 93 12.70 6.25 -7.62
CA TYR A 93 12.21 5.14 -6.79
C TYR A 93 11.01 4.41 -7.41
N SER A 94 10.41 4.96 -8.50
CA SER A 94 9.14 4.51 -9.06
C SER A 94 9.32 3.40 -10.11
N TYR A 95 10.09 2.36 -9.79
CA TYR A 95 10.43 1.26 -10.70
C TYR A 95 9.23 0.46 -11.23
N LEU A 96 8.07 0.57 -10.58
CA LEU A 96 6.81 -0.05 -11.05
C LEU A 96 6.16 0.71 -12.20
N TRP A 97 6.68 1.90 -12.56
CA TRP A 97 6.16 2.74 -13.64
C TRP A 97 7.26 3.11 -14.64
N ASN A 98 7.44 2.30 -15.67
CA ASN A 98 8.57 2.40 -16.62
C ASN A 98 8.75 3.78 -17.29
N ASN A 99 7.67 4.52 -17.51
CA ASN A 99 7.70 5.83 -18.18
C ASN A 99 7.27 6.96 -17.24
N VAL A 100 7.49 6.82 -15.93
CA VAL A 100 7.03 7.76 -14.90
C VAL A 100 7.42 9.21 -15.23
N GLU A 101 8.67 9.47 -15.64
CA GLU A 101 9.21 10.79 -15.95
C GLU A 101 8.51 11.47 -17.16
N LYS A 102 7.86 10.69 -18.03
CA LYS A 102 7.13 11.20 -19.18
C LYS A 102 5.63 11.32 -18.92
N GLU A 103 5.05 10.31 -18.30
CA GLU A 103 3.60 10.17 -18.17
C GLU A 103 3.05 10.97 -17.01
N VAL A 104 3.75 11.00 -15.88
CA VAL A 104 3.29 11.71 -14.69
C VAL A 104 3.23 13.23 -14.89
N PRO A 105 4.22 13.91 -15.51
CA PRO A 105 4.12 15.35 -15.80
C PRO A 105 2.99 15.77 -16.72
N GLU A 106 2.37 14.83 -17.47
CA GLU A 106 1.24 15.14 -18.35
C GLU A 106 -0.11 15.28 -17.61
N HIS A 107 -0.18 14.91 -16.32
CA HIS A 107 -1.42 15.14 -15.57
C HIS A 107 -1.63 16.63 -15.33
N ASN A 108 -2.89 17.04 -15.40
CA ASN A 108 -3.30 18.45 -15.24
C ASN A 108 -4.30 18.64 -14.10
N SER A 109 -4.78 17.56 -13.54
CA SER A 109 -5.70 17.53 -12.41
C SER A 109 -5.53 16.23 -11.62
N HIS A 110 -6.03 16.22 -10.39
CA HIS A 110 -6.05 15.03 -9.56
C HIS A 110 -7.30 15.01 -8.67
N ALA A 111 -7.53 13.93 -7.95
CA ALA A 111 -8.45 13.89 -6.83
C ALA A 111 -7.69 13.57 -5.55
N ILE A 112 -8.27 13.92 -4.41
CA ILE A 112 -7.83 13.48 -3.09
C ILE A 112 -8.85 12.49 -2.58
N VAL A 113 -8.41 11.25 -2.31
CA VAL A 113 -9.22 10.21 -1.67
C VAL A 113 -8.70 10.03 -0.26
N SER A 114 -9.58 10.12 0.73
CA SER A 114 -9.21 9.93 2.14
C SER A 114 -10.25 9.12 2.90
N ILE A 115 -9.78 8.25 3.80
CA ILE A 115 -10.63 7.48 4.71
C ILE A 115 -10.56 8.11 6.10
N LEU A 116 -11.72 8.59 6.58
CA LEU A 116 -11.82 9.43 7.77
C LEU A 116 -12.19 8.66 9.06
N ASP A 117 -12.33 7.33 8.97
CA ASP A 117 -12.72 6.50 10.09
C ASP A 117 -11.55 6.31 11.10
N LYS A 118 -11.84 6.53 12.38
CA LYS A 118 -10.85 6.36 13.47
C LYS A 118 -10.97 5.01 14.19
N THR A 119 -12.02 4.25 13.92
CA THR A 119 -12.34 3.00 14.64
C THR A 119 -11.84 1.76 13.95
N LYS A 120 -11.54 1.87 12.65
CA LYS A 120 -11.11 0.77 11.79
C LYS A 120 -9.60 0.61 11.76
N SER A 121 -9.15 -0.62 11.52
CA SER A 121 -7.74 -0.93 11.33
C SER A 121 -7.19 -0.22 10.08
N GLN A 122 -5.89 -0.02 10.03
CA GLN A 122 -5.26 0.56 8.84
C GLN A 122 -5.42 -0.35 7.61
N VAL A 123 -5.41 -1.67 7.78
CA VAL A 123 -5.66 -2.62 6.68
C VAL A 123 -7.06 -2.41 6.09
N GLU A 124 -8.11 -2.26 6.93
CA GLU A 124 -9.46 -1.98 6.44
C GLU A 124 -9.53 -0.64 5.69
N LYS A 125 -8.87 0.41 6.21
CA LYS A 125 -8.84 1.74 5.56
C LYS A 125 -8.11 1.71 4.22
N PHE A 126 -6.94 1.09 4.16
CA PHE A 126 -6.17 0.96 2.93
C PHE A 126 -6.88 0.08 1.90
N SER A 127 -7.57 -0.98 2.34
CA SER A 127 -8.42 -1.80 1.47
C SER A 127 -9.54 -0.97 0.85
N LEU A 128 -10.29 -0.21 1.64
CA LEU A 128 -11.34 0.65 1.13
C LEU A 128 -10.81 1.74 0.20
N MET A 129 -9.72 2.41 0.57
CA MET A 129 -9.04 3.40 -0.27
C MET A 129 -8.63 2.80 -1.61
N THR A 130 -8.09 1.58 -1.60
CA THR A 130 -7.70 0.84 -2.81
C THR A 130 -8.89 0.58 -3.72
N MET A 131 -10.03 0.14 -3.17
CA MET A 131 -11.25 -0.11 -3.94
C MET A 131 -11.80 1.18 -4.57
N ILE A 132 -11.83 2.29 -3.81
CA ILE A 132 -12.25 3.60 -4.33
C ILE A 132 -11.32 4.06 -5.45
N ASN A 133 -10.01 3.99 -5.25
CA ASN A 133 -9.02 4.36 -6.27
C ASN A 133 -9.16 3.52 -7.54
N ALA A 134 -9.28 2.21 -7.40
CA ALA A 134 -9.47 1.30 -8.54
C ALA A 134 -10.75 1.63 -9.31
N SER A 135 -11.85 1.95 -8.60
CA SER A 135 -13.11 2.39 -9.22
C SER A 135 -12.94 3.72 -9.98
N ILE A 136 -12.23 4.69 -9.40
CA ILE A 136 -11.90 5.94 -10.10
C ILE A 136 -11.08 5.66 -11.36
N LEU A 137 -10.02 4.86 -11.24
CA LEU A 137 -9.14 4.53 -12.37
C LEU A 137 -9.89 3.76 -13.47
N ARG A 138 -10.74 2.80 -13.11
CA ARG A 138 -11.50 1.95 -14.04
C ARG A 138 -12.54 2.76 -14.80
N THR A 139 -13.20 3.68 -14.15
CA THR A 139 -14.32 4.46 -14.71
C THR A 139 -13.91 5.77 -15.38
N THR A 140 -12.64 6.19 -15.23
CA THR A 140 -12.10 7.43 -15.79
C THR A 140 -11.06 7.12 -16.88
N PRO A 141 -11.38 7.31 -18.17
CA PRO A 141 -10.46 7.00 -19.28
C PRO A 141 -9.13 7.73 -19.18
N ASP A 142 -9.14 9.01 -18.81
CA ASP A 142 -7.97 9.89 -18.74
C ASP A 142 -7.19 9.77 -17.42
N ALA A 143 -7.59 8.89 -16.53
CA ALA A 143 -6.81 8.57 -15.33
C ALA A 143 -5.54 7.82 -15.72
N ILE A 144 -4.39 8.21 -15.14
CA ILE A 144 -3.08 7.64 -15.47
C ILE A 144 -2.49 6.78 -14.35
N GLY A 145 -2.82 7.05 -13.10
CA GLY A 145 -2.30 6.32 -11.95
C GLY A 145 -2.58 7.02 -10.64
N ILE A 146 -1.91 6.54 -9.60
CA ILE A 146 -2.08 6.98 -8.21
C ILE A 146 -0.76 7.48 -7.64
N TYR A 147 -0.81 8.60 -6.92
CA TYR A 147 0.23 9.05 -6.02
C TYR A 147 -0.17 8.79 -4.57
N GLN A 148 0.70 8.15 -3.81
CA GLN A 148 0.59 7.93 -2.36
C GLN A 148 1.84 8.49 -1.69
N GLY A 149 1.80 9.77 -1.30
CA GLY A 149 2.96 10.51 -0.82
C GLY A 149 3.58 9.94 0.45
N SER A 150 2.76 9.48 1.41
CA SER A 150 3.23 8.91 2.67
C SER A 150 4.08 7.66 2.50
N GLN A 151 3.84 6.87 1.44
CA GLN A 151 4.56 5.65 1.11
C GLN A 151 5.57 5.85 -0.04
N THR A 152 5.71 7.08 -0.56
CA THR A 152 6.59 7.39 -1.70
C THR A 152 6.26 6.53 -2.95
N LEU A 153 4.97 6.29 -3.21
CA LEU A 153 4.51 5.42 -4.27
C LEU A 153 3.88 6.21 -5.42
N LEU A 154 4.38 5.97 -6.64
CA LEU A 154 3.73 6.30 -7.91
C LEU A 154 3.39 4.99 -8.62
N LEU A 155 2.11 4.75 -8.84
CA LEU A 155 1.57 3.49 -9.32
C LEU A 155 0.76 3.71 -10.61
N PRO A 156 1.12 3.08 -11.75
CA PRO A 156 0.41 3.26 -13.00
C PRO A 156 -0.97 2.60 -12.96
N LYS A 157 -1.92 3.16 -13.69
CA LYS A 157 -3.33 2.75 -13.74
C LYS A 157 -3.54 1.25 -13.89
N GLY A 158 -2.90 0.61 -14.88
CA GLY A 158 -3.10 -0.81 -15.16
C GLY A 158 -2.65 -1.67 -13.98
N LEU A 159 -1.42 -1.47 -13.50
CA LEU A 159 -0.88 -2.20 -12.35
C LEU A 159 -1.77 -2.01 -11.11
N TYR A 160 -2.22 -0.78 -10.85
CA TYR A 160 -3.04 -0.52 -9.67
C TYR A 160 -4.36 -1.30 -9.71
N ILE A 161 -5.05 -1.32 -10.87
CA ILE A 161 -6.32 -2.05 -11.03
C ILE A 161 -6.09 -3.56 -10.86
N ASP A 162 -5.07 -4.11 -11.52
CA ASP A 162 -4.77 -5.55 -11.48
C ASP A 162 -4.47 -6.05 -10.05
N PHE A 163 -3.67 -5.29 -9.30
CA PHE A 163 -3.38 -5.67 -7.91
C PHE A 163 -4.52 -5.35 -6.94
N ALA A 164 -5.34 -4.33 -7.21
CA ALA A 164 -6.52 -4.04 -6.39
C ALA A 164 -7.50 -5.21 -6.39
N ASP A 165 -7.67 -5.89 -7.52
CA ASP A 165 -8.58 -7.02 -7.67
C ASP A 165 -8.21 -8.24 -6.79
N PHE A 166 -6.99 -8.29 -6.23
CA PHE A 166 -6.62 -9.29 -5.20
C PHE A 166 -7.52 -9.22 -3.96
N LEU A 167 -8.09 -8.03 -3.65
CA LEU A 167 -9.04 -7.88 -2.55
C LEU A 167 -10.34 -8.68 -2.76
N LEU A 168 -10.75 -8.96 -4.01
CA LEU A 168 -11.89 -9.81 -4.32
C LEU A 168 -11.66 -11.27 -3.91
N GLU A 169 -10.40 -11.70 -3.89
CA GLU A 169 -9.98 -13.04 -3.48
C GLU A 169 -9.63 -13.10 -1.98
N GLY A 170 -9.75 -11.99 -1.26
CA GLY A 170 -9.38 -11.87 0.14
C GLY A 170 -7.87 -11.74 0.39
N ASN A 171 -7.08 -11.43 -0.65
CA ASN A 171 -5.65 -11.20 -0.56
C ASN A 171 -5.35 -9.69 -0.45
N LEU A 172 -4.31 -9.33 0.31
CA LEU A 172 -3.93 -7.93 0.45
C LEU A 172 -2.97 -7.52 -0.69
N PRO A 173 -3.23 -6.41 -1.39
CA PRO A 173 -2.34 -5.89 -2.43
C PRO A 173 -1.19 -5.08 -1.81
N VAL A 174 -0.34 -5.73 -1.00
CA VAL A 174 0.70 -5.07 -0.19
C VAL A 174 1.66 -4.21 -1.03
N ILE A 175 1.87 -4.56 -2.30
CA ILE A 175 2.69 -3.78 -3.23
C ILE A 175 2.10 -2.39 -3.55
N LEU A 176 0.79 -2.22 -3.37
CA LEU A 176 0.13 -0.92 -3.50
C LEU A 176 0.23 -0.06 -2.23
N TRP A 177 0.69 -0.65 -1.12
CA TRP A 177 0.66 0.00 0.20
C TRP A 177 2.04 0.23 0.78
N ILE A 178 3.01 -0.59 0.41
CA ILE A 178 4.37 -0.59 0.95
C ILE A 178 5.36 -0.42 -0.20
N TYR A 179 6.20 0.60 -0.13
CA TYR A 179 7.32 0.71 -1.03
C TYR A 179 8.39 -0.33 -0.68
N ILE A 180 8.93 -0.99 -1.69
CA ILE A 180 9.97 -2.00 -1.57
C ILE A 180 11.20 -1.50 -2.33
N GLY A 181 12.21 -1.04 -1.59
CA GLY A 181 13.47 -0.60 -2.16
C GLY A 181 14.41 -1.76 -2.43
N LEU A 182 14.97 -1.85 -3.64
CA LEU A 182 15.87 -2.88 -4.09
C LEU A 182 17.23 -2.28 -4.43
N ILE A 183 18.27 -2.67 -3.70
CA ILE A 183 19.63 -2.16 -3.84
C ILE A 183 20.55 -3.30 -4.24
N GLY A 184 21.35 -3.09 -5.29
CA GLY A 184 22.43 -4.02 -5.68
C GLY A 184 23.80 -3.44 -5.32
N SER A 185 24.75 -4.27 -4.92
CA SER A 185 26.16 -3.89 -4.73
C SER A 185 27.03 -4.38 -5.87
N GLU A 186 28.22 -3.78 -6.02
CA GLU A 186 29.23 -4.19 -7.00
C GLU A 186 29.77 -5.62 -6.71
N GLU A 187 29.67 -6.09 -5.47
CA GLU A 187 30.08 -7.44 -5.06
C GLU A 187 29.06 -8.53 -5.38
N GLY A 188 27.98 -8.18 -6.10
CA GLY A 188 26.90 -9.12 -6.44
C GLY A 188 25.99 -9.48 -5.29
N LYS A 189 26.02 -8.72 -4.20
CA LYS A 189 25.08 -8.81 -3.09
C LYS A 189 23.91 -7.87 -3.32
N ASN A 190 22.75 -8.24 -2.81
CA ASN A 190 21.54 -7.44 -2.92
C ASN A 190 20.93 -7.18 -1.56
N SER A 191 20.34 -6.03 -1.43
CA SER A 191 19.60 -5.64 -0.22
C SER A 191 18.18 -5.22 -0.59
N ILE A 192 17.28 -5.38 0.36
CA ILE A 192 15.89 -4.94 0.24
C ILE A 192 15.48 -4.23 1.52
N TYR A 193 14.64 -3.21 1.38
CA TYR A 193 14.02 -2.53 2.51
C TYR A 193 12.58 -2.17 2.22
N THR A 194 11.76 -2.07 3.25
CA THR A 194 10.38 -1.60 3.17
C THR A 194 10.28 -0.14 3.58
N PHE A 195 9.28 0.58 3.07
CA PHE A 195 8.91 1.91 3.54
C PHE A 195 7.39 2.08 3.48
N GLY A 196 6.78 2.42 4.62
CA GLY A 196 5.33 2.52 4.79
C GLY A 196 4.74 1.57 5.83
N MET A 197 5.51 0.64 6.37
CA MET A 197 5.06 -0.28 7.43
C MET A 197 4.60 0.46 8.70
N LYS A 198 5.19 1.62 8.98
CA LYS A 198 4.81 2.48 10.10
C LYS A 198 3.35 2.92 10.08
N ASP A 199 2.74 3.06 8.90
CA ASP A 199 1.34 3.44 8.76
C ASP A 199 0.40 2.35 9.27
N PHE A 200 0.89 1.12 9.32
CA PHE A 200 0.22 -0.05 9.92
C PHE A 200 0.68 -0.33 11.36
N GLY A 201 1.42 0.59 11.98
CA GLY A 201 1.96 0.39 13.34
C GLY A 201 3.05 -0.66 13.43
N LYS A 202 3.73 -0.97 12.31
CA LYS A 202 4.80 -1.96 12.21
C LYS A 202 6.16 -1.28 11.97
N LYS A 203 7.24 -1.98 12.32
CA LYS A 203 8.60 -1.53 12.00
C LYS A 203 8.93 -1.87 10.55
N GLU A 204 9.74 -1.01 9.94
CA GLU A 204 10.31 -1.30 8.63
C GLU A 204 11.25 -2.52 8.70
N ILE A 205 11.34 -3.23 7.59
CA ILE A 205 12.12 -4.46 7.45
C ILE A 205 13.24 -4.23 6.45
N GLU A 206 14.43 -4.74 6.76
CA GLU A 206 15.57 -4.75 5.85
C GLU A 206 16.20 -6.16 5.78
N ILE A 207 16.66 -6.54 4.59
CA ILE A 207 17.57 -7.65 4.36
C ILE A 207 18.82 -7.06 3.73
N ILE A 208 19.96 -7.24 4.36
CA ILE A 208 21.20 -6.58 3.99
C ILE A 208 22.21 -7.59 3.42
N ASP A 209 22.83 -7.24 2.30
CA ASP A 209 23.93 -7.98 1.69
C ASP A 209 23.64 -9.46 1.43
N SER A 210 22.41 -9.81 1.08
CA SER A 210 22.03 -11.18 0.70
C SER A 210 22.62 -11.57 -0.65
N ARG A 211 22.87 -12.86 -0.83
CA ARG A 211 23.28 -13.46 -2.12
C ARG A 211 22.11 -13.80 -3.04
N MET A 212 20.88 -13.64 -2.57
CA MET A 212 19.69 -13.81 -3.39
C MET A 212 19.63 -12.74 -4.49
N SER A 213 19.06 -13.07 -5.62
CA SER A 213 18.78 -12.07 -6.65
C SER A 213 17.76 -11.03 -6.14
N ARG A 214 17.70 -9.86 -6.78
CA ARG A 214 16.69 -8.84 -6.44
C ARG A 214 15.26 -9.35 -6.64
N GLY A 215 15.04 -10.18 -7.68
CA GLY A 215 13.75 -10.83 -7.91
C GLY A 215 13.38 -11.78 -6.77
N ASP A 216 14.31 -12.67 -6.38
CA ASP A 216 14.07 -13.62 -5.30
C ASP A 216 13.83 -12.92 -3.95
N LEU A 217 14.54 -11.81 -3.66
CA LEU A 217 14.31 -11.00 -2.47
C LEU A 217 12.91 -10.35 -2.47
N HIS A 218 12.49 -9.85 -3.63
CA HIS A 218 11.16 -9.28 -3.82
C HIS A 218 10.08 -10.34 -3.62
N ASP A 219 10.23 -11.51 -4.22
CA ASP A 219 9.30 -12.63 -4.09
C ASP A 219 9.27 -13.20 -2.67
N PHE A 220 10.40 -13.11 -1.95
CA PHE A 220 10.48 -13.49 -0.54
C PHE A 220 9.74 -12.51 0.38
N ILE A 221 9.92 -11.18 0.19
CA ILE A 221 9.39 -10.20 1.14
C ILE A 221 7.87 -10.04 1.05
N LEU A 222 7.26 -10.19 -0.13
CA LEU A 222 5.83 -9.99 -0.32
C LEU A 222 4.95 -10.91 0.56
N PRO A 223 5.17 -12.23 0.61
CA PRO A 223 4.45 -13.10 1.55
C PRO A 223 4.68 -12.75 3.02
N VAL A 224 5.88 -12.28 3.40
CA VAL A 224 6.17 -11.84 4.76
C VAL A 224 5.34 -10.61 5.12
N LEU A 225 5.28 -9.61 4.23
CA LEU A 225 4.46 -8.42 4.43
C LEU A 225 2.97 -8.75 4.50
N ASN A 226 2.50 -9.62 3.59
CA ASN A 226 1.11 -10.08 3.59
C ASN A 226 0.77 -10.76 4.92
N TYR A 227 1.63 -11.67 5.41
CA TYR A 227 1.44 -12.33 6.70
C TYR A 227 1.37 -11.32 7.85
N ILE A 228 2.28 -10.36 7.91
CA ILE A 228 2.33 -9.35 8.97
C ILE A 228 1.04 -8.52 8.98
N LEU A 229 0.57 -8.06 7.81
CA LEU A 229 -0.58 -7.18 7.72
C LEU A 229 -1.91 -7.93 7.83
N ALA A 230 -2.06 -9.10 7.20
CA ALA A 230 -3.29 -9.87 7.20
C ALA A 230 -3.63 -10.44 8.60
N TYR A 231 -2.60 -10.78 9.39
CA TYR A 231 -2.79 -11.36 10.73
C TYR A 231 -2.41 -10.41 11.87
N ASP A 232 -2.17 -9.14 11.57
CA ASP A 232 -1.74 -8.10 12.53
C ASP A 232 -0.52 -8.53 13.39
N VAL A 233 0.41 -9.26 12.78
CA VAL A 233 1.60 -9.77 13.48
C VAL A 233 2.56 -8.65 13.80
N THR A 234 3.14 -8.64 14.99
CA THR A 234 4.24 -7.75 15.35
C THR A 234 5.50 -8.58 15.57
N LEU A 235 6.43 -8.50 14.62
CA LEU A 235 7.74 -9.14 14.72
C LEU A 235 8.61 -8.45 15.78
N LYS A 236 9.38 -9.23 16.54
CA LYS A 236 10.23 -8.72 17.63
C LYS A 236 11.68 -9.17 17.46
N ASN A 237 12.58 -8.35 18.00
CA ASN A 237 13.99 -8.68 18.11
C ASN A 237 14.19 -10.04 18.81
N GLY A 238 15.01 -10.91 18.25
CA GLY A 238 15.33 -12.24 18.77
C GLY A 238 14.36 -13.35 18.38
N GLU A 239 13.23 -13.03 17.71
CA GLU A 239 12.33 -14.03 17.13
C GLU A 239 12.90 -14.59 15.82
N THR A 240 12.23 -15.60 15.28
CA THR A 240 12.51 -16.15 13.96
C THR A 240 11.26 -16.19 13.10
N ILE A 241 11.43 -16.03 11.80
CA ILE A 241 10.39 -16.24 10.79
C ILE A 241 10.86 -17.26 9.77
N GLY A 242 9.95 -17.99 9.14
CA GLY A 242 10.27 -18.93 8.08
C GLY A 242 9.03 -19.54 7.45
N PHE A 243 9.20 -20.11 6.25
CA PHE A 243 8.13 -20.75 5.49
C PHE A 243 8.00 -22.25 5.78
N SER A 244 8.90 -22.81 6.59
CA SER A 244 8.87 -24.21 7.07
C SER A 244 9.41 -24.31 8.49
N GLU A 245 9.18 -25.44 9.16
CA GLU A 245 9.72 -25.71 10.52
C GLU A 245 11.26 -25.73 10.54
N GLU A 246 11.89 -26.04 9.42
CA GLU A 246 13.34 -26.14 9.28
C GLU A 246 13.98 -24.78 8.96
N GLN A 247 13.23 -23.86 8.33
CA GLN A 247 13.72 -22.53 7.98
C GLN A 247 13.49 -21.55 9.13
N LYS A 248 14.57 -21.14 9.77
CA LYS A 248 14.56 -20.18 10.89
C LYS A 248 15.40 -18.97 10.55
N ILE A 249 14.77 -17.99 9.94
CA ILE A 249 15.38 -16.70 9.63
C ILE A 249 15.29 -15.84 10.88
N LYS A 250 16.44 -15.47 11.42
CA LYS A 250 16.53 -14.68 12.64
C LYS A 250 16.14 -13.24 12.38
N ILE A 251 15.45 -12.65 13.35
CA ILE A 251 15.03 -11.25 13.34
C ILE A 251 15.89 -10.50 14.35
N THR A 252 16.61 -9.48 13.90
CA THR A 252 17.36 -8.59 14.77
C THR A 252 16.91 -7.14 14.56
N GLU A 253 16.86 -6.36 15.64
CA GLU A 253 16.59 -4.94 15.56
C GLU A 253 17.88 -4.15 15.70
N SER A 254 18.16 -3.28 14.75
CA SER A 254 19.33 -2.42 14.78
C SER A 254 19.07 -1.12 14.01
N LYS A 255 20.04 -0.19 14.04
CA LYS A 255 19.98 1.02 13.22
C LYS A 255 19.74 0.64 11.75
N ALA A 256 18.81 1.31 11.12
CA ALA A 256 18.51 1.11 9.70
C ALA A 256 19.71 1.51 8.82
N VAL A 257 19.88 0.80 7.71
CA VAL A 257 20.94 1.07 6.72
C VAL A 257 20.45 2.04 5.65
N TYR A 258 19.21 1.86 5.20
CA TYR A 258 18.64 2.64 4.10
C TYR A 258 17.56 3.64 4.54
N LEU A 259 17.25 3.69 5.84
CA LEU A 259 16.18 4.49 6.41
C LEU A 259 16.68 5.21 7.67
N ASP A 260 15.89 6.16 8.15
CA ASP A 260 16.10 6.78 9.45
C ASP A 260 15.59 5.87 10.59
N GLY A 261 16.26 5.93 11.73
CA GLY A 261 15.86 5.20 12.94
C GLY A 261 16.34 3.75 12.97
N ASN A 262 15.50 2.85 13.51
CA ASN A 262 15.76 1.41 13.62
C ASN A 262 14.81 0.64 12.70
N SER A 263 15.28 -0.48 12.19
CA SER A 263 14.50 -1.46 11.43
C SER A 263 14.71 -2.88 11.95
N LEU A 264 13.85 -3.79 11.52
CA LEU A 264 14.04 -5.22 11.72
C LEU A 264 14.89 -5.77 10.56
N LYS A 265 15.96 -6.48 10.89
CA LYS A 265 16.79 -7.20 9.92
C LYS A 265 16.36 -8.66 9.87
N LEU A 266 16.07 -9.15 8.68
CA LEU A 266 15.91 -10.59 8.43
C LEU A 266 17.25 -11.12 7.94
N GLU A 267 17.86 -12.03 8.72
CA GLU A 267 19.20 -12.57 8.45
C GLU A 267 19.09 -13.75 7.45
N LEU A 268 19.26 -13.45 6.12
CA LEU A 268 19.18 -14.38 4.99
C LEU A 268 20.56 -14.64 4.37
#